data_d08106ce3ceb826a873ccfc032521c2d
#
_entry.id   d08106ce3ceb826a873ccfc032521c2d
#
_cell.length_a   1.000
_cell.length_b   1.000
_cell.length_c   1.000
_cell.angle_alpha   90.00
_cell.angle_beta   90.00
_cell.angle_gamma   90.00
#
_symmetry.space_group_name_H-M   'P 1'
#
loop_
_entity.id
_entity.type
_entity.pdbx_description
1 polymer ?
#
loop_
_entity_poly.entity_id
_entity_poly.type
_entity_poly.pdbx_seq_one_letter_code
_entity_poly.pdbx_strand_id
1 'polypeptide(L)'
;MSIHWYPYIRSALIVFLGLMSVCAHAQLNIEIFGGGASRIPIAIVPFAEENKLQQSITPVIGADLQRTGLFKLVDPAGLSPHAPVEVVYSDWMNRGANALVIGRVVSLPGNQVEIQFRLMDVAKKSQLTGLAITVPVTQLRAAAH
;
A
#
# COMPACT_ATOMS: atom_id res chain seq x y z
N MET A 1 50.64 52.24 -18.83
CA MET A 1 50.87 50.78 -18.84
C MET A 1 49.54 50.12 -18.74
N SER A 2 48.85 49.90 -19.89
CA SER A 2 47.47 49.45 -20.00
C SER A 2 47.45 47.92 -20.02
N ILE A 3 46.83 47.35 -19.00
CA ILE A 3 46.73 45.91 -18.81
C ILE A 3 45.62 45.37 -19.74
N HIS A 4 46.00 44.75 -20.85
CA HIS A 4 45.12 44.17 -21.87
C HIS A 4 44.72 42.70 -21.53
N TRP A 5 44.42 42.41 -20.27
CA TRP A 5 44.15 41.03 -19.81
C TRP A 5 42.68 40.70 -19.72
N TYR A 6 41.79 41.68 -19.93
CA TYR A 6 40.34 41.49 -19.82
C TYR A 6 39.68 40.54 -20.82
N PRO A 7 40.13 40.42 -22.10
CA PRO A 7 39.47 39.52 -23.03
C PRO A 7 39.68 38.03 -22.69
N TYR A 8 40.83 37.66 -22.18
CA TYR A 8 41.17 36.28 -21.87
C TYR A 8 40.45 35.76 -20.62
N ILE A 9 40.23 36.62 -19.63
CA ILE A 9 39.51 36.27 -18.41
C ILE A 9 38.03 36.04 -18.72
N ARG A 10 37.43 36.83 -19.61
CA ARG A 10 36.03 36.66 -20.04
C ARG A 10 35.85 35.36 -20.84
N SER A 11 36.79 35.03 -21.71
CA SER A 11 36.74 33.78 -22.49
C SER A 11 36.98 32.55 -21.60
N ALA A 12 37.87 32.62 -20.62
CA ALA A 12 38.11 31.55 -19.66
C ALA A 12 36.90 31.31 -18.76
N LEU A 13 36.17 32.35 -18.36
CA LEU A 13 34.96 32.25 -17.55
C LEU A 13 33.82 31.57 -18.31
N ILE A 14 33.65 31.88 -19.59
CA ILE A 14 32.64 31.26 -20.45
C ILE A 14 32.92 29.80 -20.68
N VAL A 15 34.18 29.42 -20.90
CA VAL A 15 34.56 28.02 -21.05
C VAL A 15 34.40 27.23 -19.74
N PHE A 16 34.66 27.85 -18.59
CA PHE A 16 34.49 27.23 -17.28
C PHE A 16 33.02 27.02 -16.94
N LEU A 17 32.14 27.98 -17.30
CA LEU A 17 30.69 27.82 -17.13
C LEU A 17 30.08 26.73 -18.04
N GLY A 18 30.65 26.53 -19.23
CA GLY A 18 30.23 25.50 -20.17
C GLY A 18 30.57 24.07 -19.73
N LEU A 19 31.65 23.88 -18.94
CA LEU A 19 32.05 22.57 -18.41
C LEU A 19 31.23 22.12 -17.18
N MET A 20 30.46 23.01 -16.56
CA MET A 20 29.60 22.68 -15.41
C MET A 20 28.21 22.17 -15.80
N SER A 21 27.96 21.95 -17.09
CA SER A 21 26.78 21.22 -17.54
C SER A 21 26.96 19.73 -17.24
N VAL A 22 27.11 19.38 -15.97
CA VAL A 22 27.02 18.01 -15.50
C VAL A 22 25.57 17.57 -15.76
N CYS A 23 25.37 16.74 -16.75
CA CYS A 23 24.12 16.03 -16.99
C CYS A 23 23.68 15.38 -15.68
N ALA A 24 22.70 15.98 -15.02
CA ALA A 24 21.95 15.31 -13.97
C ALA A 24 21.19 14.16 -14.64
N HIS A 25 21.82 13.01 -14.75
CA HIS A 25 21.13 11.77 -15.08
C HIS A 25 20.27 11.46 -13.87
N ALA A 26 19.00 11.84 -13.94
CA ALA A 26 17.99 11.27 -13.08
C ALA A 26 17.94 9.78 -13.42
N GLN A 27 18.66 8.97 -12.67
CA GLN A 27 18.52 7.52 -12.75
C GLN A 27 17.15 7.21 -12.19
N LEU A 28 16.20 6.97 -13.09
CA LEU A 28 14.94 6.34 -12.75
C LEU A 28 15.27 4.91 -12.33
N ASN A 29 15.42 4.71 -11.02
CA ASN A 29 15.63 3.38 -10.46
C ASN A 29 14.28 2.66 -10.50
N ILE A 30 13.98 2.04 -11.64
CA ILE A 30 12.82 1.15 -11.77
C ILE A 30 13.25 -0.15 -11.09
N GLU A 31 12.94 -0.29 -9.81
CA GLU A 31 12.95 -1.60 -9.17
C GLU A 31 11.85 -2.45 -9.82
N ILE A 32 12.28 -3.31 -10.75
CA ILE A 32 11.43 -4.34 -11.31
C ILE A 32 11.25 -5.39 -10.21
N PHE A 33 10.16 -5.30 -9.45
CA PHE A 33 9.73 -6.38 -8.56
C PHE A 33 9.19 -7.54 -9.40
N GLY A 34 10.09 -8.23 -10.07
CA GLY A 34 9.75 -9.36 -10.93
C GLY A 34 10.85 -10.41 -10.92
N GLY A 35 10.57 -11.53 -10.29
CA GLY A 35 11.43 -12.71 -10.29
C GLY A 35 12.33 -12.85 -9.06
N GLY A 36 11.74 -13.15 -7.90
CA GLY A 36 12.48 -13.46 -6.67
C GLY A 36 12.22 -12.52 -5.50
N ALA A 37 11.50 -11.43 -5.69
CA ALA A 37 11.06 -10.60 -4.59
C ALA A 37 10.18 -11.41 -3.63
N SER A 38 10.55 -11.46 -2.37
CA SER A 38 9.76 -12.10 -1.32
C SER A 38 8.38 -11.46 -1.28
N ARG A 39 7.33 -12.25 -1.56
CA ARG A 39 5.95 -11.77 -1.49
C ARG A 39 5.67 -11.22 -0.09
N ILE A 40 4.93 -10.12 -0.02
CA ILE A 40 4.56 -9.49 1.26
C ILE A 40 3.54 -10.37 1.97
N PRO A 41 3.88 -10.93 3.15
CA PRO A 41 2.93 -11.70 3.93
C PRO A 41 1.84 -10.78 4.50
N ILE A 42 0.59 -11.01 4.09
CA ILE A 42 -0.57 -10.24 4.52
C ILE A 42 -1.65 -11.16 5.08
N ALA A 43 -2.18 -10.83 6.24
CA ALA A 43 -3.35 -11.48 6.79
C ALA A 43 -4.59 -10.62 6.51
N ILE A 44 -5.70 -11.27 6.17
CA ILE A 44 -7.00 -10.62 6.01
C ILE A 44 -7.97 -11.34 6.96
N VAL A 45 -8.43 -10.61 7.95
CA VAL A 45 -9.43 -11.12 8.88
C VAL A 45 -10.81 -11.04 8.22
N PRO A 46 -11.67 -12.07 8.34
CA PRO A 46 -13.04 -11.95 7.92
C PRO A 46 -13.71 -10.69 8.48
N PHE A 47 -14.33 -9.89 7.61
CA PHE A 47 -14.89 -8.61 8.03
C PHE A 47 -16.07 -8.84 8.97
N ALA A 48 -16.14 -8.05 10.04
CA ALA A 48 -17.28 -8.12 10.94
C ALA A 48 -18.58 -7.91 10.16
N GLU A 49 -19.60 -8.70 10.48
CA GLU A 49 -20.95 -8.64 9.87
C GLU A 49 -21.00 -9.04 8.37
N GLU A 50 -19.88 -9.47 7.74
CA GLU A 50 -19.94 -9.89 6.33
C GLU A 50 -20.80 -11.15 6.10
N ASN A 51 -21.02 -11.94 7.14
CA ASN A 51 -21.91 -13.10 7.10
C ASN A 51 -23.40 -12.73 6.87
N LYS A 52 -23.77 -11.47 7.06
CA LYS A 52 -25.10 -10.92 6.76
C LYS A 52 -25.28 -10.59 5.28
N LEU A 53 -24.19 -10.59 4.52
CA LEU A 53 -24.22 -10.36 3.09
C LEU A 53 -24.53 -11.65 2.34
N GLN A 54 -25.09 -11.54 1.15
CA GLN A 54 -25.31 -12.69 0.27
C GLN A 54 -23.98 -13.32 -0.19
N GLN A 55 -22.90 -12.54 -0.22
CA GLN A 55 -21.56 -12.97 -0.57
C GLN A 55 -20.54 -12.30 0.35
N SER A 56 -19.66 -13.11 0.96
CA SER A 56 -18.54 -12.59 1.74
C SER A 56 -17.54 -11.86 0.84
N ILE A 57 -17.04 -10.72 1.31
CA ILE A 57 -16.08 -9.89 0.57
C ILE A 57 -14.63 -10.30 0.84
N THR A 58 -14.32 -10.82 2.02
CA THR A 58 -12.97 -11.23 2.41
C THR A 58 -12.32 -12.21 1.43
N PRO A 59 -12.99 -13.27 0.95
CA PRO A 59 -12.39 -14.18 -0.04
C PRO A 59 -12.10 -13.51 -1.38
N VAL A 60 -12.92 -12.53 -1.80
CA VAL A 60 -12.72 -11.79 -3.05
C VAL A 60 -11.45 -10.96 -2.96
N ILE A 61 -11.31 -10.17 -1.89
CA ILE A 61 -10.12 -9.37 -1.62
C ILE A 61 -8.87 -10.26 -1.58
N GLY A 62 -8.93 -11.39 -0.88
CA GLY A 62 -7.82 -12.33 -0.79
C GLY A 62 -7.40 -12.89 -2.14
N ALA A 63 -8.36 -13.31 -2.98
CA ALA A 63 -8.10 -13.82 -4.32
C ALA A 63 -7.45 -12.75 -5.21
N ASP A 64 -7.88 -11.50 -5.12
CA ASP A 64 -7.33 -10.41 -5.91
C ASP A 64 -5.91 -10.04 -5.49
N LEU A 65 -5.64 -9.95 -4.20
CA LEU A 65 -4.29 -9.74 -3.71
C LEU A 65 -3.34 -10.85 -4.15
N GLN A 66 -3.79 -12.11 -4.13
CA GLN A 66 -2.97 -13.23 -4.63
C GLN A 66 -2.69 -13.11 -6.13
N ARG A 67 -3.66 -12.69 -6.94
CA ARG A 67 -3.49 -12.52 -8.40
C ARG A 67 -2.45 -11.47 -8.75
N THR A 68 -2.24 -10.45 -7.91
CA THR A 68 -1.17 -9.47 -8.14
C THR A 68 0.22 -10.09 -8.13
N GLY A 69 0.39 -11.26 -7.51
CA GLY A 69 1.70 -11.90 -7.31
C GLY A 69 2.57 -11.24 -6.24
N LEU A 70 2.16 -10.09 -5.70
CA LEU A 70 2.92 -9.31 -4.72
C LEU A 70 2.71 -9.78 -3.28
N PHE A 71 1.60 -10.46 -3.01
CA PHE A 71 1.19 -10.84 -1.66
C PHE A 71 1.17 -12.34 -1.46
N LYS A 72 1.46 -12.76 -0.23
CA LYS A 72 1.28 -14.11 0.29
C LYS A 72 0.26 -14.04 1.42
N LEU A 73 -0.89 -14.70 1.27
CA LEU A 73 -1.87 -14.73 2.33
C LEU A 73 -1.37 -15.54 3.53
N VAL A 74 -1.58 -14.99 4.72
CA VAL A 74 -1.33 -15.63 6.01
C VAL A 74 -2.68 -15.98 6.62
N ASP A 75 -2.85 -17.21 7.06
CA ASP A 75 -4.09 -17.68 7.68
C ASP A 75 -4.30 -16.97 9.03
N PRO A 76 -5.43 -16.28 9.26
CA PRO A 76 -5.77 -15.70 10.53
C PRO A 76 -6.00 -16.74 11.65
N ALA A 77 -6.28 -18.00 11.30
CA ALA A 77 -6.44 -19.15 12.24
C ALA A 77 -7.31 -18.82 13.46
N GLY A 78 -8.48 -18.22 13.21
CA GLY A 78 -9.48 -17.91 14.24
C GLY A 78 -9.27 -16.60 14.99
N LEU A 79 -8.19 -15.86 14.73
CA LEU A 79 -8.06 -14.49 15.24
C LEU A 79 -8.99 -13.57 14.43
N SER A 80 -9.81 -12.79 15.13
CA SER A 80 -10.83 -11.95 14.49
C SER A 80 -10.90 -10.55 15.08
N PRO A 81 -9.79 -9.77 15.12
CA PRO A 81 -9.87 -8.38 15.50
C PRO A 81 -10.60 -7.56 14.41
N HIS A 82 -11.51 -6.70 14.83
CA HIS A 82 -12.27 -5.83 13.91
C HIS A 82 -12.01 -4.35 14.17
N ALA A 83 -11.30 -4.04 15.27
CA ALA A 83 -10.86 -2.69 15.60
C ALA A 83 -9.37 -2.67 15.92
N PRO A 84 -8.66 -1.55 15.67
CA PRO A 84 -7.21 -1.45 15.93
C PRO A 84 -6.81 -1.78 17.37
N VAL A 85 -7.67 -1.45 18.34
CA VAL A 85 -7.43 -1.72 19.76
C VAL A 85 -7.48 -3.21 20.12
N GLU A 86 -8.08 -4.03 19.28
CA GLU A 86 -8.18 -5.48 19.47
C GLU A 86 -6.98 -6.23 18.89
N VAL A 87 -6.10 -5.53 18.15
CA VAL A 87 -4.99 -6.17 17.45
C VAL A 87 -3.87 -6.49 18.42
N VAL A 88 -3.65 -7.78 18.68
CA VAL A 88 -2.48 -8.28 19.42
C VAL A 88 -1.37 -8.54 18.39
N TYR A 89 -0.52 -7.54 18.17
CA TYR A 89 0.50 -7.58 17.10
C TYR A 89 1.49 -8.74 17.22
N SER A 90 1.81 -9.20 18.45
CA SER A 90 2.68 -10.37 18.68
C SER A 90 2.15 -11.61 17.98
N ASP A 91 0.83 -11.82 17.98
CA ASP A 91 0.23 -13.03 17.40
C ASP A 91 0.40 -13.02 15.87
N TRP A 92 0.28 -11.86 15.25
CA TRP A 92 0.48 -11.68 13.81
C TRP A 92 1.95 -11.78 13.41
N MET A 93 2.87 -11.23 14.22
CA MET A 93 4.31 -11.40 14.01
C MET A 93 4.72 -12.89 14.10
N ASN A 94 4.22 -13.61 15.09
CA ASN A 94 4.49 -15.04 15.25
C ASN A 94 3.97 -15.90 14.08
N ARG A 95 2.93 -15.43 13.38
CA ARG A 95 2.40 -16.04 12.14
C ARG A 95 3.17 -15.61 10.90
N GLY A 96 4.10 -14.68 11.02
CA GLY A 96 4.89 -14.15 9.91
C GLY A 96 4.13 -13.16 9.04
N ALA A 97 3.06 -12.52 9.52
CA ALA A 97 2.38 -11.46 8.81
C ALA A 97 3.13 -10.14 8.95
N ASN A 98 3.37 -9.45 7.82
CA ASN A 98 3.92 -8.11 7.80
C ASN A 98 2.82 -7.04 7.78
N ALA A 99 1.69 -7.39 7.19
CA ALA A 99 0.52 -6.52 7.09
C ALA A 99 -0.75 -7.27 7.54
N LEU A 100 -1.71 -6.53 8.07
CA LEU A 100 -2.98 -7.05 8.53
C LEU A 100 -4.11 -6.16 8.03
N VAL A 101 -5.12 -6.75 7.40
CA VAL A 101 -6.36 -6.08 7.02
C VAL A 101 -7.45 -6.50 8.00
N ILE A 102 -8.06 -5.51 8.62
CA ILE A 102 -9.25 -5.66 9.48
C ILE A 102 -10.37 -4.78 8.96
N GLY A 103 -11.61 -5.17 9.18
CA GLY A 103 -12.72 -4.38 8.71
C GLY A 103 -14.08 -4.83 9.21
N ARG A 104 -15.10 -4.09 8.80
CA ARG A 104 -16.50 -4.39 9.08
C ARG A 104 -17.40 -3.96 7.94
N VAL A 105 -18.57 -4.56 7.89
CA VAL A 105 -19.65 -4.17 6.99
C VAL A 105 -20.80 -3.61 7.83
N VAL A 106 -21.32 -2.46 7.45
CA VAL A 106 -22.44 -1.79 8.12
C VAL A 106 -23.59 -1.68 7.13
N SER A 107 -24.74 -2.26 7.46
CA SER A 107 -25.95 -2.11 6.64
C SER A 107 -26.53 -0.72 6.84
N LEU A 108 -26.84 -0.05 5.73
CA LEU A 108 -27.46 1.27 5.70
C LEU A 108 -28.87 1.23 5.12
N PRO A 109 -29.70 2.23 5.41
CA PRO A 109 -31.02 2.38 4.76
C PRO A 109 -30.88 2.43 3.23
N GLY A 110 -31.94 2.00 2.50
CA GLY A 110 -31.95 2.07 1.03
C GLY A 110 -31.16 0.99 0.32
N ASN A 111 -31.04 -0.20 0.94
CA ASN A 111 -30.31 -1.35 0.38
C ASN A 111 -28.84 -1.04 0.05
N GLN A 112 -28.24 -0.26 0.92
CA GLN A 112 -26.82 0.11 0.85
C GLN A 112 -26.04 -0.54 1.97
N VAL A 113 -24.72 -0.66 1.76
CA VAL A 113 -23.78 -1.11 2.78
C VAL A 113 -22.56 -0.19 2.76
N GLU A 114 -22.02 0.04 3.94
CA GLU A 114 -20.72 0.68 4.11
C GLU A 114 -19.69 -0.40 4.47
N ILE A 115 -18.63 -0.47 3.69
CA ILE A 115 -17.46 -1.31 3.94
C ILE A 115 -16.40 -0.42 4.56
N GLN A 116 -16.02 -0.70 5.78
CA GLN A 116 -14.92 -0.01 6.47
C GLN A 116 -13.76 -0.97 6.59
N PHE A 117 -12.56 -0.56 6.17
CA PHE A 117 -11.37 -1.35 6.39
C PHE A 117 -10.20 -0.50 6.89
N ARG A 118 -9.23 -1.18 7.49
CA ARG A 118 -7.96 -0.61 7.93
C ARG A 118 -6.83 -1.57 7.58
N LEU A 119 -5.75 -1.02 7.07
CA LEU A 119 -4.50 -1.73 6.84
C LEU A 119 -3.53 -1.36 7.97
N MET A 120 -3.01 -2.38 8.64
CA MET A 120 -2.09 -2.24 9.76
C MET A 120 -0.71 -2.74 9.36
N ASP A 121 0.34 -2.03 9.75
CA ASP A 121 1.73 -2.49 9.72
C ASP A 121 2.00 -3.27 11.01
N VAL A 122 2.26 -4.56 10.87
CA VAL A 122 2.44 -5.45 12.03
C VAL A 122 3.76 -5.16 12.75
N ALA A 123 4.82 -4.88 12.01
CA ALA A 123 6.13 -4.60 12.60
C ALA A 123 6.17 -3.25 13.32
N LYS A 124 5.59 -2.22 12.72
CA LYS A 124 5.51 -0.87 13.30
C LYS A 124 4.39 -0.70 14.31
N LYS A 125 3.49 -1.68 14.42
CA LYS A 125 2.32 -1.65 15.32
C LYS A 125 1.46 -0.41 15.10
N SER A 126 1.25 -0.03 13.85
CA SER A 126 0.56 1.19 13.45
C SER A 126 -0.40 0.98 12.30
N GLN A 127 -1.41 1.83 12.21
CA GLN A 127 -2.29 1.88 11.06
C GLN A 127 -1.60 2.62 9.90
N LEU A 128 -1.54 1.98 8.72
CA LEU A 128 -1.03 2.59 7.49
C LEU A 128 -2.10 3.43 6.80
N THR A 129 -3.30 2.88 6.67
CA THR A 129 -4.43 3.55 6.03
C THR A 129 -5.76 2.98 6.48
N GLY A 130 -6.84 3.66 6.20
CA GLY A 130 -8.19 3.20 6.38
C GLY A 130 -9.14 3.92 5.44
N LEU A 131 -10.19 3.23 5.02
CA LEU A 131 -11.20 3.75 4.11
C LEU A 131 -12.57 3.23 4.51
N ALA A 132 -13.61 4.04 4.24
CA ALA A 132 -15.01 3.66 4.29
C ALA A 132 -15.63 3.92 2.92
N ILE A 133 -16.29 2.90 2.35
CA ILE A 133 -16.91 2.97 1.03
C ILE A 133 -18.36 2.57 1.17
N THR A 134 -19.28 3.40 0.71
CA THR A 134 -20.72 3.08 0.65
C THR A 134 -21.09 2.66 -0.75
N VAL A 135 -21.69 1.49 -0.88
CA VAL A 135 -22.15 0.93 -2.16
C VAL A 135 -23.53 0.29 -2.03
N PRO A 136 -24.32 0.23 -3.11
CA PRO A 136 -25.51 -0.61 -3.16
C PRO A 136 -25.12 -2.08 -2.94
N VAL A 137 -25.96 -2.84 -2.25
CA VAL A 137 -25.75 -4.29 -2.01
C VAL A 137 -25.48 -5.05 -3.31
N THR A 138 -26.10 -4.63 -4.42
CA THR A 138 -25.91 -5.24 -5.75
C THR A 138 -24.52 -5.03 -6.33
N GLN A 139 -23.75 -4.05 -5.84
CA GLN A 139 -22.41 -3.71 -6.34
C GLN A 139 -21.29 -4.16 -5.40
N LEU A 140 -21.59 -4.89 -4.35
CA LEU A 140 -20.61 -5.33 -3.35
C LEU A 140 -19.40 -6.03 -3.96
N ARG A 141 -19.63 -6.91 -4.94
CA ARG A 141 -18.53 -7.63 -5.59
C ARG A 141 -17.59 -6.70 -6.34
N ALA A 142 -18.11 -5.69 -7.02
CA ALA A 142 -17.30 -4.70 -7.73
C ALA A 142 -16.51 -3.80 -6.77
N ALA A 143 -17.04 -3.55 -5.58
CA ALA A 143 -16.37 -2.75 -4.57
C ALA A 143 -15.25 -3.50 -3.82
N ALA A 144 -15.23 -4.84 -3.90
CA ALA A 144 -14.23 -5.69 -3.27
C ALA A 144 -12.98 -5.91 -4.16
N HIS A 145 -13.06 -5.56 -5.44
CA HIS A 145 -11.96 -5.58 -6.40
C HIS A 145 -11.20 -4.25 -6.39
#